data_d917a6a86603f52dcf274a3727d89398
#
_entry.id   d917a6a86603f52dcf274a3727d89398
#
_cell.length_a   1.000
_cell.length_b   1.000
_cell.length_c   1.000
_cell.angle_alpha   90.00
_cell.angle_beta   90.00
_cell.angle_gamma   90.00
#
_symmetry.space_group_name_H-M   'P 1'
#
loop_
_entity.id
_entity.type
_entity.pdbx_description
1 polymer ?
#
loop_
_entity_poly.entity_id
_entity_poly.type
_entity_poly.pdbx_seq_one_letter_code
_entity_poly.pdbx_strand_id
1 'polypeptide(L)'
;MTPQTATSLAEIRADMAATNAIFNDEVIGKRNFDALDVIYTADARILPPGAPMIAGRETIKKFWKDLVTSANGRSCVLESVEVMPAGDGVVEIGKASLTIEPAGQSPATMEVKYVVYWRNEDNRWKWHVDIWNLNA
;
A
#
# COMPACT_ATOMS: atom_id res chain seq x y z
N MET A 1 29.81 -10.67 -5.94
CA MET A 1 28.95 -10.57 -4.79
C MET A 1 27.93 -9.47 -5.03
N THR A 2 26.76 -9.70 -4.63
CA THR A 2 25.68 -8.76 -4.90
C THR A 2 25.39 -7.89 -3.69
N PRO A 3 25.12 -6.60 -3.88
CA PRO A 3 24.76 -5.72 -2.76
C PRO A 3 23.52 -6.17 -2.00
N GLN A 4 22.60 -6.89 -2.66
CA GLN A 4 21.39 -7.34 -2.00
C GLN A 4 21.66 -8.25 -0.82
N THR A 5 22.72 -9.05 -0.88
CA THR A 5 23.05 -9.96 0.21
C THR A 5 23.48 -9.23 1.46
N ALA A 6 23.90 -7.96 1.32
CA ALA A 6 24.31 -7.14 2.45
C ALA A 6 23.17 -6.30 3.02
N THR A 7 22.00 -6.26 2.35
CA THR A 7 20.86 -5.46 2.83
C THR A 7 20.21 -6.17 4.02
N SER A 8 20.22 -5.50 5.15
CA SER A 8 19.63 -6.05 6.36
C SER A 8 18.11 -5.91 6.34
N LEU A 9 17.43 -6.74 7.14
CA LEU A 9 15.99 -6.62 7.31
C LEU A 9 15.62 -5.25 7.87
N ALA A 10 16.45 -4.68 8.74
CA ALA A 10 16.20 -3.35 9.29
C ALA A 10 16.21 -2.28 8.19
N GLU A 11 17.14 -2.38 7.23
CA GLU A 11 17.17 -1.45 6.09
C GLU A 11 15.96 -1.63 5.19
N ILE A 12 15.56 -2.87 4.94
CA ILE A 12 14.36 -3.16 4.15
C ILE A 12 13.14 -2.57 4.83
N ARG A 13 13.00 -2.75 6.14
CA ARG A 13 11.86 -2.20 6.89
C ARG A 13 11.83 -0.68 6.84
N ALA A 14 12.99 -0.02 6.86
CA ALA A 14 13.05 1.43 6.73
C ALA A 14 12.56 1.87 5.35
N ASP A 15 12.96 1.17 4.29
CA ASP A 15 12.49 1.46 2.93
C ASP A 15 10.99 1.22 2.82
N MET A 16 10.48 0.14 3.43
CA MET A 16 9.05 -0.16 3.44
C MET A 16 8.27 0.95 4.14
N ALA A 17 8.75 1.41 5.28
CA ALA A 17 8.09 2.49 6.01
C ALA A 17 8.02 3.77 5.18
N ALA A 18 9.10 4.09 4.46
CA ALA A 18 9.11 5.25 3.57
C ALA A 18 8.09 5.12 2.45
N THR A 19 7.97 3.94 1.85
CA THR A 19 6.98 3.69 0.80
C THR A 19 5.56 3.79 1.36
N ASN A 20 5.31 3.22 2.53
CA ASN A 20 3.99 3.30 3.18
C ASN A 20 3.62 4.76 3.49
N ALA A 21 4.60 5.58 3.88
CA ALA A 21 4.36 7.00 4.14
C ALA A 21 3.99 7.75 2.86
N ILE A 22 4.59 7.40 1.72
CA ILE A 22 4.23 8.01 0.43
C ILE A 22 2.77 7.75 0.10
N PHE A 23 2.26 6.57 0.40
CA PHE A 23 0.86 6.25 0.15
C PHE A 23 -0.06 7.20 0.92
N ASN A 24 0.19 7.39 2.20
CA ASN A 24 -0.62 8.32 3.01
C ASN A 24 -0.45 9.77 2.58
N ASP A 25 0.80 10.20 2.43
CA ASP A 25 1.11 11.62 2.25
C ASP A 25 0.82 12.11 0.83
N GLU A 26 1.18 11.31 -0.18
CA GLU A 26 1.05 11.73 -1.58
C GLU A 26 -0.24 11.24 -2.22
N VAL A 27 -0.53 9.95 -2.09
CA VAL A 27 -1.69 9.37 -2.80
C VAL A 27 -3.00 9.82 -2.16
N ILE A 28 -3.13 9.63 -0.86
CA ILE A 28 -4.36 9.97 -0.16
C ILE A 28 -4.38 11.47 0.16
N GLY A 29 -3.29 11.98 0.73
CA GLY A 29 -3.24 13.36 1.23
C GLY A 29 -3.27 14.41 0.14
N LYS A 30 -2.54 14.20 -0.94
CA LYS A 30 -2.42 15.19 -2.02
C LYS A 30 -3.10 14.77 -3.32
N ARG A 31 -3.70 13.58 -3.34
CA ARG A 31 -4.32 13.05 -4.57
C ARG A 31 -3.31 12.93 -5.72
N ASN A 32 -2.03 12.74 -5.39
CA ASN A 32 -0.98 12.52 -6.38
C ASN A 32 -0.94 11.03 -6.71
N PHE A 33 -1.81 10.59 -7.64
CA PHE A 33 -1.94 9.18 -7.96
C PHE A 33 -0.75 8.64 -8.77
N ASP A 34 0.05 9.52 -9.37
CA ASP A 34 1.28 9.08 -10.05
C ASP A 34 2.31 8.57 -9.05
N ALA A 35 2.21 8.95 -7.77
CA ALA A 35 3.09 8.41 -6.74
C ALA A 35 2.93 6.89 -6.59
N LEU A 36 1.82 6.31 -7.05
CA LEU A 36 1.64 4.86 -7.03
C LEU A 36 2.67 4.12 -7.89
N ASP A 37 3.33 4.82 -8.81
CA ASP A 37 4.38 4.23 -9.63
C ASP A 37 5.61 3.81 -8.81
N VAL A 38 5.85 4.44 -7.67
CA VAL A 38 6.95 4.05 -6.78
C VAL A 38 6.49 3.18 -5.61
N ILE A 39 5.18 2.92 -5.52
CA ILE A 39 4.60 2.12 -4.45
C ILE A 39 4.33 0.69 -4.92
N TYR A 40 3.74 0.52 -6.10
CA TYR A 40 3.40 -0.79 -6.66
C TYR A 40 4.39 -1.18 -7.77
N THR A 41 4.66 -2.47 -7.87
CA THR A 41 5.41 -2.99 -9.02
C THR A 41 4.56 -2.88 -10.29
N ALA A 42 5.21 -2.93 -11.45
CA ALA A 42 4.51 -2.76 -12.74
C ALA A 42 3.41 -3.82 -12.95
N ASP A 43 3.66 -5.05 -12.49
CA ASP A 43 2.71 -6.15 -12.63
C ASP A 43 2.06 -6.54 -11.30
N ALA A 44 1.91 -5.58 -10.41
CA ALA A 44 1.29 -5.80 -9.09
C ALA A 44 -0.16 -6.24 -9.21
N ARG A 45 -0.66 -6.81 -8.12
CA ARG A 45 -2.06 -7.21 -7.99
C ARG A 45 -2.61 -6.72 -6.68
N ILE A 46 -3.87 -6.28 -6.70
CA ILE A 46 -4.58 -5.96 -5.46
C ILE A 46 -5.84 -6.80 -5.37
N LEU A 47 -6.18 -7.14 -4.14
CA LEU A 47 -7.38 -7.94 -3.82
C LEU A 47 -8.22 -7.14 -2.82
N PRO A 48 -9.00 -6.16 -3.32
CA PRO A 48 -9.78 -5.32 -2.43
C PRO A 48 -10.98 -6.06 -1.86
N PRO A 49 -11.46 -5.66 -0.68
CA PRO A 49 -12.65 -6.31 -0.11
C PRO A 49 -13.89 -6.06 -0.97
N GLY A 50 -14.66 -7.14 -1.15
CA GLY A 50 -15.92 -7.04 -1.87
C GLY A 50 -15.81 -6.83 -3.38
N ALA A 51 -14.61 -7.05 -3.96
CA ALA A 51 -14.38 -6.83 -5.38
C ALA A 51 -13.44 -7.88 -5.95
N PRO A 52 -13.44 -8.11 -7.27
CA PRO A 52 -12.50 -9.03 -7.89
C PRO A 52 -11.06 -8.51 -7.83
N MET A 53 -10.11 -9.42 -8.01
CA MET A 53 -8.69 -9.05 -8.11
C MET A 53 -8.47 -8.09 -9.28
N ILE A 54 -7.62 -7.11 -9.05
CA ILE A 54 -7.21 -6.13 -10.07
C ILE A 54 -5.72 -6.33 -10.33
N ALA A 55 -5.34 -6.45 -11.59
CA ALA A 55 -3.96 -6.72 -11.98
C ALA A 55 -3.41 -5.59 -12.84
N GLY A 56 -2.14 -5.25 -12.62
CA GLY A 56 -1.43 -4.23 -13.38
C GLY A 56 -1.50 -2.85 -12.73
N ARG A 57 -0.36 -2.19 -12.69
CA ARG A 57 -0.23 -0.90 -11.98
C ARG A 57 -1.17 0.17 -12.52
N GLU A 58 -1.34 0.25 -13.84
CA GLU A 58 -2.20 1.29 -14.41
C GLU A 58 -3.66 1.11 -14.01
N THR A 59 -4.15 -0.13 -13.98
CA THR A 59 -5.50 -0.41 -13.51
C THR A 59 -5.63 -0.16 -12.02
N ILE A 60 -4.59 -0.46 -11.26
CA ILE A 60 -4.56 -0.20 -9.81
C ILE A 60 -4.61 1.31 -9.55
N LYS A 61 -3.90 2.12 -10.34
CA LYS A 61 -3.93 3.58 -10.21
C LYS A 61 -5.35 4.10 -10.41
N LYS A 62 -6.06 3.58 -11.41
CA LYS A 62 -7.44 3.97 -11.66
C LYS A 62 -8.34 3.58 -10.49
N PHE A 63 -8.16 2.40 -9.93
CA PHE A 63 -8.93 1.95 -8.77
C PHE A 63 -8.78 2.93 -7.61
N TRP A 64 -7.56 3.27 -7.24
CA TRP A 64 -7.31 4.19 -6.12
C TRP A 64 -7.82 5.59 -6.40
N LYS A 65 -7.65 6.07 -7.64
CA LYS A 65 -8.17 7.39 -8.01
C LYS A 65 -9.69 7.44 -7.84
N ASP A 66 -10.39 6.44 -8.33
CA ASP A 66 -11.84 6.38 -8.23
C ASP A 66 -12.30 6.26 -6.78
N LEU A 67 -11.65 5.39 -5.99
CA LEU A 67 -12.02 5.17 -4.59
C LEU A 67 -11.75 6.42 -3.74
N VAL A 68 -10.56 6.98 -3.82
CA VAL A 68 -10.18 8.14 -3.01
C VAL A 68 -11.06 9.34 -3.35
N THR A 69 -11.37 9.52 -4.62
CA THR A 69 -12.20 10.64 -5.06
C THR A 69 -13.64 10.47 -4.60
N SER A 70 -14.23 9.28 -4.80
CA SER A 70 -15.64 9.05 -4.46
C SER A 70 -15.90 9.03 -2.96
N ALA A 71 -14.97 8.47 -2.18
CA ALA A 71 -15.10 8.41 -0.73
C ALA A 71 -14.55 9.65 -0.03
N ASN A 72 -13.90 10.56 -0.77
CA ASN A 72 -13.22 11.70 -0.23
C ASN A 72 -12.23 11.29 0.87
N GLY A 73 -11.27 10.42 0.49
CA GLY A 73 -10.25 9.94 1.41
C GLY A 73 -9.41 11.07 1.96
N ARG A 74 -9.16 11.06 3.26
CA ARG A 74 -8.40 12.10 3.96
C ARG A 74 -7.06 11.59 4.44
N SER A 75 -7.00 10.36 4.91
CA SER A 75 -5.76 9.76 5.37
C SER A 75 -5.86 8.24 5.37
N CYS A 76 -4.73 7.58 5.25
CA CYS A 76 -4.62 6.13 5.42
C CYS A 76 -3.28 5.87 6.09
N VAL A 77 -3.32 5.76 7.42
CA VAL A 77 -2.11 5.56 8.21
C VAL A 77 -1.86 4.07 8.35
N LEU A 78 -0.74 3.62 7.77
CA LEU A 78 -0.35 2.21 7.76
C LEU A 78 0.60 1.94 8.92
N GLU A 79 0.37 0.85 9.64
CA GLU A 79 1.23 0.42 10.74
C GLU A 79 1.65 -1.03 10.51
N SER A 80 2.96 -1.25 10.33
CA SER A 80 3.51 -2.58 10.14
C SER A 80 3.50 -3.32 11.48
N VAL A 81 2.95 -4.53 11.49
CA VAL A 81 2.88 -5.36 12.70
C VAL A 81 3.97 -6.42 12.67
N GLU A 82 4.16 -7.06 11.53
CA GLU A 82 5.12 -8.15 11.40
C GLU A 82 5.69 -8.18 9.99
N VAL A 83 6.98 -8.44 9.87
CA VAL A 83 7.67 -8.53 8.57
C VAL A 83 8.45 -9.83 8.53
N MET A 84 8.25 -10.62 7.47
CA MET A 84 8.87 -11.93 7.31
C MET A 84 9.54 -12.04 5.95
N PRO A 85 10.82 -12.40 5.89
CA PRO A 85 11.44 -12.70 4.59
C PRO A 85 10.75 -13.87 3.92
N ALA A 86 10.60 -13.81 2.60
CA ALA A 86 9.93 -14.85 1.81
C ALA A 86 10.54 -14.90 0.41
N GLY A 87 11.55 -15.75 0.23
CA GLY A 87 12.26 -15.84 -1.04
C GLY A 87 12.94 -14.53 -1.41
N ASP A 88 12.67 -14.03 -2.60
CA ASP A 88 13.21 -12.75 -3.05
C ASP A 88 12.45 -11.55 -2.50
N GLY A 89 11.39 -11.79 -1.77
CA GLY A 89 10.53 -10.73 -1.27
C GLY A 89 10.37 -10.77 0.23
N VAL A 90 9.42 -9.99 0.70
CA VAL A 90 9.12 -9.85 2.12
C VAL A 90 7.60 -9.80 2.26
N VAL A 91 7.08 -10.51 3.26
CA VAL A 91 5.66 -10.45 3.61
C VAL A 91 5.48 -9.52 4.80
N GLU A 92 4.58 -8.57 4.66
CA GLU A 92 4.22 -7.65 5.74
C GLU A 92 2.78 -7.93 6.16
N ILE A 93 2.60 -8.09 7.48
CA ILE A 93 1.27 -8.08 8.09
C ILE A 93 1.13 -6.72 8.78
N GLY A 94 0.03 -6.03 8.51
CA GLY A 94 -0.16 -4.72 9.08
C GLY A 94 -1.62 -4.37 9.33
N LYS A 95 -1.80 -3.18 9.87
CA LYS A 95 -3.12 -2.60 10.06
C LYS A 95 -3.08 -1.15 9.62
N ALA A 96 -4.25 -0.62 9.29
CA ALA A 96 -4.35 0.75 8.83
C ALA A 96 -5.60 1.41 9.34
N SER A 97 -5.52 2.73 9.50
CA SER A 97 -6.67 3.56 9.83
C SER A 97 -6.97 4.41 8.61
N LEU A 98 -8.09 4.15 7.97
CA LEU A 98 -8.54 4.87 6.78
C LEU A 98 -9.62 5.85 7.19
N THR A 99 -9.37 7.14 6.98
CA THR A 99 -10.33 8.19 7.27
C THR A 99 -10.90 8.73 5.97
N ILE A 100 -12.22 8.76 5.88
CA ILE A 100 -12.95 9.32 4.73
C ILE A 100 -13.89 10.41 5.24
N GLU A 101 -14.23 11.32 4.34
CA GLU A 101 -15.17 12.41 4.68
C GLU A 101 -16.11 12.62 3.50
N PRO A 102 -17.10 11.73 3.32
CA PRO A 102 -18.03 11.85 2.20
C PRO A 102 -18.83 13.15 2.28
N ALA A 103 -19.20 13.69 1.12
CA ALA A 103 -19.91 14.97 1.06
C ALA A 103 -21.19 14.92 1.89
N GLY A 104 -21.38 15.96 2.73
CA GLY A 104 -22.56 16.08 3.58
C GLY A 104 -22.58 15.14 4.78
N GLN A 105 -21.47 14.46 5.06
CA GLN A 105 -21.38 13.53 6.20
C GLN A 105 -20.20 13.88 7.08
N SER A 106 -20.24 13.44 8.32
CA SER A 106 -19.12 13.60 9.24
C SER A 106 -17.98 12.66 8.82
N PRO A 107 -16.71 13.02 9.13
CA PRO A 107 -15.59 12.12 8.89
C PRO A 107 -15.80 10.78 9.60
N ALA A 108 -15.39 9.71 8.95
CA ALA A 108 -15.45 8.38 9.51
C ALA A 108 -14.10 7.69 9.35
N THR A 109 -13.67 6.98 10.38
CA THR A 109 -12.42 6.22 10.35
C THR A 109 -12.74 4.72 10.40
N MET A 110 -12.15 3.98 9.47
CA MET A 110 -12.31 2.54 9.40
C MET A 110 -10.99 1.87 9.70
N GLU A 111 -11.04 0.83 10.54
CA GLU A 111 -9.85 0.04 10.85
C GLU A 111 -9.76 -1.11 9.87
N VAL A 112 -8.55 -1.30 9.34
CA VAL A 112 -8.26 -2.25 8.25
C VAL A 112 -7.07 -3.11 8.66
N LYS A 113 -7.08 -4.35 8.25
CA LYS A 113 -5.92 -5.24 8.36
C LYS A 113 -5.49 -5.66 6.96
N TYR A 114 -4.19 -5.87 6.78
CA TYR A 114 -3.69 -6.17 5.45
C TYR A 114 -2.49 -7.11 5.47
N VAL A 115 -2.27 -7.75 4.33
CA VAL A 115 -1.04 -8.49 4.04
C VAL A 115 -0.52 -7.96 2.71
N VAL A 116 0.75 -7.60 2.66
CA VAL A 116 1.41 -7.17 1.43
C VAL A 116 2.64 -8.03 1.20
N TYR A 117 2.77 -8.58 -0.01
CA TYR A 117 4.01 -9.20 -0.45
C TYR A 117 4.80 -8.13 -1.21
N TRP A 118 5.97 -7.82 -0.69
CA TRP A 118 6.86 -6.80 -1.22
C TRP A 118 7.93 -7.41 -2.12
N ARG A 119 8.28 -6.72 -3.19
CA ARG A 119 9.39 -7.09 -4.04
C ARG A 119 10.26 -5.89 -4.32
N ASN A 120 11.54 -6.15 -4.57
CA ASN A 120 12.44 -5.09 -5.00
C ASN A 120 12.32 -4.93 -6.51
N GLU A 121 12.00 -3.72 -6.95
CA GLU A 121 11.92 -3.37 -8.36
C GLU A 121 12.64 -2.03 -8.53
N ASP A 122 13.63 -1.98 -9.40
CA ASP A 122 14.43 -0.77 -9.67
C ASP A 122 15.05 -0.20 -8.41
N ASN A 123 15.59 -1.08 -7.56
CA ASN A 123 16.24 -0.73 -6.29
C ASN A 123 15.29 -0.11 -5.26
N ARG A 124 14.00 -0.35 -5.39
CA ARG A 124 13.00 0.09 -4.42
C ARG A 124 12.15 -1.08 -3.98
N TRP A 125 11.80 -1.10 -2.70
CA TRP A 125 10.85 -2.08 -2.19
C TRP A 125 9.44 -1.56 -2.47
N LYS A 126 8.67 -2.36 -3.21
CA LYS A 126 7.33 -1.98 -3.68
C LYS A 126 6.33 -3.08 -3.37
N TRP A 127 5.08 -2.68 -3.27
CA TRP A 127 3.97 -3.62 -3.09
C TRP A 127 3.76 -4.40 -4.38
N HIS A 128 3.80 -5.72 -4.28
CA HIS A 128 3.60 -6.59 -5.44
C HIS A 128 2.25 -7.30 -5.39
N VAL A 129 1.86 -7.80 -4.21
CA VAL A 129 0.51 -8.36 -3.97
C VAL A 129 -0.02 -7.71 -2.71
N ASP A 130 -1.22 -7.17 -2.77
CA ASP A 130 -1.79 -6.37 -1.71
C ASP A 130 -3.23 -6.80 -1.47
N ILE A 131 -3.50 -7.33 -0.29
CA ILE A 131 -4.84 -7.74 0.10
C ILE A 131 -5.19 -7.10 1.44
N TRP A 132 -6.41 -6.58 1.54
CA TRP A 132 -6.87 -5.98 2.79
C TRP A 132 -8.34 -6.25 3.03
N ASN A 133 -8.72 -6.14 4.30
CA ASN A 133 -10.09 -6.33 4.75
C ASN A 133 -10.40 -5.35 5.87
N LEU A 134 -11.67 -4.99 5.98
CA LEU A 134 -12.13 -4.21 7.12
C LEU A 134 -12.23 -5.12 8.35
N ASN A 135 -12.04 -4.54 9.54
CA ASN A 135 -12.16 -5.30 10.79
C ASN A 135 -13.63 -5.59 11.16
N ALA A 136 -14.53 -4.82 10.62
CA ALA A 136 -15.96 -4.98 10.92
C ALA A 136 -16.74 -5.42 9.70
#